data_c9a923d13a9a9008e880c4c8214f7889
#
_entry.id   c9a923d13a9a9008e880c4c8214f7889
#
_cell.length_a   1.000
_cell.length_b   1.000
_cell.length_c   1.000
_cell.angle_alpha   90.00
_cell.angle_beta   90.00
_cell.angle_gamma   90.00
#
_symmetry.space_group_name_H-M   'P 1'
#
loop_
_entity.id
_entity.type
_entity.pdbx_description
1 polymer ?
#
loop_
_entity_poly.entity_id
_entity_poly.type
_entity_poly.pdbx_seq_one_letter_code
_entity_poly.pdbx_strand_id
1 'polypeptide(L)'
;DVCHHTLVLEQMLTTGGGWQDQYGGVLHGIKRLTTTPGTKQTPDTRWLPDTLFTDIDNRQLHLLYYTGIRRTAKQILDEIVRGMFLQKAETLDTLAQMRENADMLYDALLRGRMDDYGRCLRRTWALNKRLDAGTNPPAIDRLTSLVDDLCLGYKLPGAGGGGYLYMLAKDQEAAARIRKVLTENSQNRMARFVNMSISQTGLQVTRS
;
A
#
# COMPACT_ATOMS: atom_id res chain seq x y z
N ASP A 1 -20.56 14.98 5.64
CA ASP A 1 -19.20 14.49 5.83
C ASP A 1 -18.55 14.18 4.49
N VAL A 2 -17.43 14.85 4.18
CA VAL A 2 -16.74 14.78 2.88
C VAL A 2 -16.31 13.35 2.56
N CYS A 3 -15.71 12.64 3.52
CA CYS A 3 -15.28 11.25 3.31
C CYS A 3 -16.45 10.35 2.87
N HIS A 4 -17.61 10.52 3.49
CA HIS A 4 -18.82 9.75 3.12
C HIS A 4 -19.29 10.07 1.70
N HIS A 5 -19.35 11.36 1.34
CA HIS A 5 -19.75 11.75 -0.02
C HIS A 5 -18.75 11.24 -1.08
N THR A 6 -17.45 11.29 -0.79
CA THR A 6 -16.42 10.75 -1.68
C THR A 6 -16.59 9.23 -1.86
N LEU A 7 -16.89 8.51 -0.77
CA LEU A 7 -17.18 7.07 -0.84
C LEU A 7 -18.40 6.78 -1.71
N VAL A 8 -19.51 7.51 -1.50
CA VAL A 8 -20.74 7.35 -2.30
C VAL A 8 -20.44 7.59 -3.78
N LEU A 9 -19.71 8.67 -4.11
CA LEU A 9 -19.34 8.98 -5.49
C LEU A 9 -18.54 7.86 -6.13
N GLU A 10 -17.56 7.30 -5.41
CA GLU A 10 -16.76 6.20 -5.94
C GLU A 10 -17.54 4.91 -6.13
N GLN A 11 -18.47 4.58 -5.22
CA GLN A 11 -19.40 3.45 -5.39
C GLN A 11 -20.30 3.64 -6.64
N MET A 12 -20.73 4.86 -6.92
CA MET A 12 -21.47 5.18 -8.16
C MET A 12 -20.63 4.94 -9.43
N LEU A 13 -19.31 5.04 -9.34
CA LEU A 13 -18.38 4.71 -10.43
C LEU A 13 -18.12 3.19 -10.56
N THR A 14 -18.81 2.37 -9.77
CA THR A 14 -18.73 0.89 -9.80
C THR A 14 -17.33 0.31 -9.58
N THR A 15 -16.50 0.97 -8.78
CA THR A 15 -15.15 0.49 -8.48
C THR A 15 -15.13 -0.73 -7.56
N GLY A 16 -16.20 -0.92 -6.77
CA GLY A 16 -16.30 -2.00 -5.78
C GLY A 16 -15.29 -1.92 -4.63
N GLY A 17 -14.55 -0.81 -4.53
CA GLY A 17 -13.55 -0.58 -3.50
C GLY A 17 -14.15 -0.28 -2.13
N GLY A 18 -13.32 -0.40 -1.09
CA GLY A 18 -13.65 0.02 0.28
C GLY A 18 -13.45 1.53 0.47
N TRP A 19 -13.51 1.99 1.71
CA TRP A 19 -13.43 3.39 2.12
C TRP A 19 -12.01 3.90 2.42
N GLN A 20 -10.99 3.05 2.39
CA GLN A 20 -9.63 3.40 2.84
C GLN A 20 -8.99 4.52 2.01
N ASP A 21 -9.17 4.50 0.70
CA ASP A 21 -8.53 5.48 -0.20
C ASP A 21 -9.18 6.86 -0.06
N GLN A 22 -10.48 6.93 0.15
CA GLN A 22 -11.23 8.17 0.38
C GLN A 22 -10.80 8.84 1.69
N TYR A 23 -10.74 8.07 2.78
CA TYR A 23 -10.22 8.58 4.06
C TYR A 23 -8.73 8.88 3.98
N GLY A 24 -7.98 8.09 3.21
CA GLY A 24 -6.55 8.31 2.94
C GLY A 24 -6.28 9.63 2.25
N GLY A 25 -7.07 9.98 1.24
CA GLY A 25 -6.90 11.20 0.45
C GLY A 25 -7.49 12.45 1.09
N VAL A 26 -8.61 12.34 1.82
CA VAL A 26 -9.27 13.48 2.47
C VAL A 26 -8.55 13.91 3.75
N LEU A 27 -8.10 12.97 4.57
CA LEU A 27 -7.44 13.24 5.84
C LEU A 27 -5.92 13.31 5.66
N HIS A 28 -5.29 14.24 6.40
CA HIS A 28 -3.83 14.41 6.37
C HIS A 28 -3.06 13.30 7.10
N GLY A 29 -1.75 13.27 6.94
CA GLY A 29 -0.79 12.50 7.74
C GLY A 29 -0.92 10.99 7.60
N ILE A 30 -0.18 10.27 8.44
CA ILE A 30 -0.25 8.81 8.54
C ILE A 30 -1.33 8.45 9.55
N LYS A 31 -2.19 7.51 9.20
CA LYS A 31 -3.32 7.15 10.04
C LYS A 31 -3.67 5.67 9.95
N ARG A 32 -4.14 5.14 11.05
CA ARG A 32 -4.82 3.85 11.11
C ARG A 32 -6.32 4.09 11.08
N LEU A 33 -7.00 3.35 10.23
CA LEU A 33 -8.45 3.34 10.13
C LEU A 33 -8.97 1.99 10.61
N THR A 34 -9.94 2.01 11.52
CA THR A 34 -10.59 0.81 12.03
C THR A 34 -12.10 0.96 11.96
N THR A 35 -12.79 -0.15 11.80
CA THR A 35 -14.25 -0.19 11.76
C THR A 35 -14.78 -1.42 12.49
N THR A 36 -16.05 -1.40 12.85
CA THR A 36 -16.77 -2.55 13.43
C THR A 36 -17.53 -3.31 12.34
N PRO A 37 -17.83 -4.60 12.55
CA PRO A 37 -18.71 -5.36 11.67
C PRO A 37 -20.08 -4.68 11.50
N GLY A 38 -20.66 -4.79 10.31
CA GLY A 38 -22.00 -4.30 10.01
C GLY A 38 -22.08 -3.58 8.67
N THR A 39 -23.30 -3.29 8.25
CA THR A 39 -23.58 -2.59 6.98
C THR A 39 -23.34 -1.08 7.08
N LYS A 40 -23.49 -0.50 8.28
CA LYS A 40 -23.22 0.92 8.52
C LYS A 40 -21.80 1.07 9.04
N GLN A 41 -20.89 1.51 8.18
CA GLN A 41 -19.49 1.69 8.49
C GLN A 41 -19.19 3.13 8.91
N THR A 42 -18.58 3.30 10.08
CA THR A 42 -18.07 4.59 10.55
C THR A 42 -16.63 4.35 11.01
N PRO A 43 -15.64 4.59 10.14
CA PRO A 43 -14.24 4.37 10.46
C PRO A 43 -13.75 5.28 11.59
N ASP A 44 -13.15 4.68 12.61
CA ASP A 44 -12.37 5.38 13.64
C ASP A 44 -10.98 5.68 13.08
N THR A 45 -10.50 6.91 13.28
CA THR A 45 -9.22 7.37 12.75
C THR A 45 -8.25 7.67 13.87
N ARG A 46 -7.08 7.02 13.85
CA ARG A 46 -5.97 7.28 14.76
C ARG A 46 -4.75 7.73 13.99
N TRP A 47 -4.29 8.94 14.25
CA TRP A 47 -3.06 9.46 13.64
C TRP A 47 -1.82 8.84 14.27
N LEU A 48 -0.81 8.65 13.45
CA LEU A 48 0.49 8.09 13.80
C LEU A 48 1.58 9.14 13.61
N PRO A 49 2.67 9.05 14.37
CA PRO A 49 3.88 9.82 14.07
C PRO A 49 4.37 9.54 12.64
N ASP A 50 4.86 10.56 11.97
CA ASP A 50 5.44 10.45 10.63
C ASP A 50 6.98 10.36 10.63
N THR A 51 7.60 10.31 11.80
CA THR A 51 9.05 10.36 12.01
C THR A 51 9.81 9.30 11.20
N LEU A 52 9.28 8.09 11.06
CA LEU A 52 9.88 7.04 10.22
C LEU A 52 10.04 7.45 8.75
N PHE A 53 9.19 8.37 8.27
CA PHE A 53 9.16 8.81 6.87
C PHE A 53 9.79 10.19 6.66
N THR A 54 9.85 11.02 7.69
CA THR A 54 10.25 12.44 7.61
C THR A 54 11.63 12.69 8.18
N ASP A 55 12.11 11.84 9.08
CA ASP A 55 13.46 11.90 9.61
C ASP A 55 14.49 11.89 8.48
N ILE A 56 15.54 12.72 8.61
CA ILE A 56 16.52 12.96 7.54
C ILE A 56 17.28 11.70 7.13
N ASP A 57 17.54 10.81 8.08
CA ASP A 57 18.28 9.57 7.83
C ASP A 57 17.37 8.49 7.24
N ASN A 58 16.10 8.46 7.65
CA ASN A 58 15.14 7.45 7.24
C ASN A 58 14.49 7.75 5.89
N ARG A 59 14.16 9.03 5.61
CA ARG A 59 13.39 9.40 4.41
C ARG A 59 14.00 8.91 3.10
N GLN A 60 15.32 8.75 3.05
CA GLN A 60 16.05 8.28 1.87
C GLN A 60 15.86 6.77 1.62
N LEU A 61 15.47 6.02 2.66
CA LEU A 61 15.23 4.58 2.58
C LEU A 61 13.87 4.24 1.96
N HIS A 62 12.95 5.20 1.95
CA HIS A 62 11.63 5.05 1.38
C HIS A 62 11.65 5.38 -0.11
N LEU A 63 11.46 4.37 -0.95
CA LEU A 63 11.50 4.50 -2.40
C LEU A 63 10.13 4.21 -3.00
N LEU A 64 9.69 5.09 -3.90
CA LEU A 64 8.47 4.89 -4.66
C LEU A 64 8.81 4.86 -6.15
N TYR A 65 8.47 3.74 -6.80
CA TYR A 65 8.75 3.50 -8.21
C TYR A 65 7.47 3.28 -8.99
N TYR A 66 7.19 4.14 -9.95
CA TYR A 66 6.10 3.92 -10.90
C TYR A 66 6.54 2.86 -11.91
N THR A 67 5.84 1.74 -11.95
CA THR A 67 6.22 0.60 -12.80
C THR A 67 5.85 0.77 -14.26
N GLY A 68 4.99 1.75 -14.59
CA GLY A 68 4.41 1.92 -15.92
C GLY A 68 3.37 0.86 -16.29
N ILE A 69 3.17 -0.15 -15.46
CA ILE A 69 2.20 -1.22 -15.67
C ILE A 69 0.84 -0.74 -15.17
N ARG A 70 -0.18 -0.84 -16.02
CA ARG A 70 -1.56 -0.53 -15.67
C ARG A 70 -2.37 -1.81 -15.67
N ARG A 71 -3.09 -2.06 -14.58
CA ARG A 71 -4.06 -3.15 -14.49
C ARG A 71 -5.32 -2.65 -13.79
N THR A 72 -6.46 -3.22 -14.15
CA THR A 72 -7.73 -2.85 -13.54
C THR A 72 -7.83 -3.52 -12.15
N ALA A 73 -7.83 -2.73 -11.09
CA ALA A 73 -7.99 -3.21 -9.70
C ALA A 73 -9.31 -3.98 -9.50
N LYS A 74 -10.34 -3.67 -10.29
CA LYS A 74 -11.66 -4.30 -10.24
C LYS A 74 -11.60 -5.83 -10.28
N GLN A 75 -10.81 -6.41 -11.20
CA GLN A 75 -10.73 -7.88 -11.33
C GLN A 75 -10.16 -8.55 -10.08
N ILE A 76 -9.16 -7.92 -9.46
CA ILE A 76 -8.54 -8.44 -8.22
C ILE A 76 -9.54 -8.37 -7.07
N LEU A 77 -10.24 -7.24 -6.92
CA LEU A 77 -11.26 -7.05 -5.88
C LEU A 77 -12.44 -8.00 -6.05
N ASP A 78 -12.91 -8.22 -7.27
CA ASP A 78 -14.01 -9.13 -7.56
C ASP A 78 -13.71 -10.57 -7.11
N GLU A 79 -12.48 -11.06 -7.34
CA GLU A 79 -12.06 -12.40 -6.88
C GLU A 79 -11.96 -12.50 -5.36
N ILE A 80 -11.46 -11.47 -4.68
CA ILE A 80 -11.40 -11.43 -3.21
C ILE A 80 -12.81 -11.43 -2.63
N VAL A 81 -13.70 -10.57 -3.13
CA VAL A 81 -15.10 -10.49 -2.69
C VAL A 81 -15.82 -11.81 -2.93
N ARG A 82 -15.62 -12.43 -4.09
CA ARG A 82 -16.17 -13.75 -4.40
C ARG A 82 -15.68 -14.83 -3.41
N GLY A 83 -14.38 -14.82 -3.07
CA GLY A 83 -13.83 -15.75 -2.07
C GLY A 83 -14.46 -15.56 -0.69
N MET A 84 -14.73 -14.32 -0.29
CA MET A 84 -15.43 -14.00 0.97
C MET A 84 -16.89 -14.48 0.94
N PHE A 85 -17.65 -14.19 -0.12
CA PHE A 85 -19.05 -14.63 -0.25
C PHE A 85 -19.17 -16.15 -0.24
N LEU A 86 -18.24 -16.86 -0.88
CA LEU A 86 -18.21 -18.32 -0.90
C LEU A 86 -17.61 -18.92 0.39
N GLN A 87 -17.27 -18.08 1.38
CA GLN A 87 -16.67 -18.47 2.65
C GLN A 87 -15.49 -19.45 2.49
N LYS A 88 -14.65 -19.20 1.48
CA LYS A 88 -13.44 -20.00 1.27
C LYS A 88 -12.52 -19.86 2.48
N ALA A 89 -12.26 -20.97 3.17
CA ALA A 89 -11.46 -20.99 4.40
C ALA A 89 -10.09 -20.30 4.22
N GLU A 90 -9.41 -20.53 3.09
CA GLU A 90 -8.13 -19.90 2.78
C GLU A 90 -8.25 -18.38 2.64
N THR A 91 -9.31 -17.88 1.99
CA THR A 91 -9.55 -16.43 1.85
C THR A 91 -9.79 -15.80 3.22
N LEU A 92 -10.66 -16.41 4.04
CA LEU A 92 -10.99 -15.90 5.38
C LEU A 92 -9.78 -15.92 6.31
N ASP A 93 -8.99 -16.99 6.30
CA ASP A 93 -7.74 -17.10 7.06
C ASP A 93 -6.74 -16.04 6.63
N THR A 94 -6.56 -15.84 5.32
CA THR A 94 -5.64 -14.83 4.79
C THR A 94 -6.06 -13.41 5.22
N LEU A 95 -7.35 -13.09 5.17
CA LEU A 95 -7.87 -11.80 5.63
C LEU A 95 -7.69 -11.60 7.16
N ALA A 96 -7.87 -12.66 7.96
CA ALA A 96 -7.59 -12.62 9.39
C ALA A 96 -6.11 -12.33 9.67
N GLN A 97 -5.19 -12.98 8.95
CA GLN A 97 -3.76 -12.72 9.04
C GLN A 97 -3.38 -11.30 8.57
N MET A 98 -4.06 -10.76 7.56
CA MET A 98 -3.85 -9.37 7.13
C MET A 98 -4.24 -8.38 8.22
N ARG A 99 -5.35 -8.63 8.93
CA ARG A 99 -5.78 -7.80 10.06
C ARG A 99 -4.75 -7.84 11.19
N GLU A 100 -4.30 -9.03 11.59
CA GLU A 100 -3.25 -9.20 12.59
C GLU A 100 -1.97 -8.46 12.18
N ASN A 101 -1.54 -8.60 10.92
CA ASN A 101 -0.37 -7.92 10.41
C ASN A 101 -0.53 -6.38 10.38
N ALA A 102 -1.74 -5.87 10.18
CA ALA A 102 -2.02 -4.43 10.29
C ALA A 102 -1.86 -3.92 11.72
N ASP A 103 -2.20 -4.72 12.73
CA ASP A 103 -1.95 -4.40 14.15
C ASP A 103 -0.44 -4.38 14.47
N MET A 104 0.32 -5.35 13.96
CA MET A 104 1.78 -5.38 14.10
C MET A 104 2.45 -4.19 13.40
N LEU A 105 1.97 -3.84 12.21
CA LEU A 105 2.46 -2.69 11.43
C LEU A 105 2.17 -1.38 12.17
N TYR A 106 0.98 -1.24 12.77
CA TYR A 106 0.64 -0.10 13.61
C TYR A 106 1.61 0.05 14.78
N ASP A 107 1.89 -1.03 15.52
CA ASP A 107 2.84 -1.01 16.65
C ASP A 107 4.27 -0.69 16.19
N ALA A 108 4.71 -1.21 15.05
CA ALA A 108 6.02 -0.90 14.47
C ALA A 108 6.16 0.58 14.13
N LEU A 109 5.15 1.19 13.50
CA LEU A 109 5.13 2.61 13.18
C LEU A 109 5.10 3.48 14.45
N LEU A 110 4.24 3.14 15.41
CA LEU A 110 4.11 3.88 16.66
C LEU A 110 5.42 3.92 17.48
N ARG A 111 6.20 2.82 17.43
CA ARG A 111 7.47 2.67 18.14
C ARG A 111 8.70 3.04 17.33
N GLY A 112 8.55 3.46 16.09
CA GLY A 112 9.66 3.80 15.20
C GLY A 112 10.56 2.61 14.84
N ARG A 113 10.03 1.37 14.80
CA ARG A 113 10.81 0.16 14.54
C ARG A 113 10.84 -0.19 13.05
N MET A 114 11.88 0.29 12.35
CA MET A 114 12.03 0.16 10.90
C MET A 114 12.07 -1.29 10.41
N ASP A 115 12.82 -2.17 11.10
CA ASP A 115 12.91 -3.59 10.73
C ASP A 115 11.57 -4.33 10.85
N ASP A 116 10.81 -4.03 11.92
CA ASP A 116 9.47 -4.59 12.11
C ASP A 116 8.53 -4.10 11.02
N TYR A 117 8.61 -2.82 10.68
CA TYR A 117 7.84 -2.24 9.59
C TYR A 117 8.16 -2.94 8.25
N GLY A 118 9.44 -3.16 7.95
CA GLY A 118 9.89 -3.91 6.77
C GLY A 118 9.35 -5.35 6.74
N ARG A 119 9.39 -6.07 7.87
CA ARG A 119 8.80 -7.42 7.98
C ARG A 119 7.29 -7.42 7.74
N CYS A 120 6.59 -6.43 8.28
CA CYS A 120 5.14 -6.30 8.05
C CYS A 120 4.81 -6.02 6.57
N LEU A 121 5.62 -5.23 5.88
CA LEU A 121 5.46 -5.01 4.43
C LEU A 121 5.62 -6.31 3.63
N ARG A 122 6.67 -7.10 3.91
CA ARG A 122 6.87 -8.41 3.28
C ARG A 122 5.70 -9.37 3.55
N ARG A 123 5.25 -9.43 4.80
CA ARG A 123 4.09 -10.26 5.18
C ARG A 123 2.83 -9.80 4.44
N THR A 124 2.56 -8.49 4.37
CA THR A 124 1.42 -7.96 3.59
C THR A 124 1.51 -8.38 2.13
N TRP A 125 2.71 -8.27 1.51
CA TRP A 125 2.90 -8.64 0.12
C TRP A 125 2.68 -10.13 -0.13
N ALA A 126 3.16 -10.99 0.76
CA ALA A 126 2.91 -12.43 0.70
C ALA A 126 1.41 -12.76 0.82
N LEU A 127 0.70 -12.12 1.74
CA LEU A 127 -0.74 -12.31 1.94
C LEU A 127 -1.56 -11.80 0.74
N ASN A 128 -1.18 -10.65 0.14
CA ASN A 128 -1.82 -10.15 -1.07
C ASN A 128 -1.72 -11.16 -2.23
N LYS A 129 -0.55 -11.77 -2.42
CA LYS A 129 -0.33 -12.81 -3.44
C LYS A 129 -1.16 -14.08 -3.19
N ARG A 130 -1.45 -14.41 -1.93
CA ARG A 130 -2.34 -15.53 -1.57
C ARG A 130 -3.81 -15.22 -1.89
N LEU A 131 -4.24 -13.96 -1.72
CA LEU A 131 -5.61 -13.55 -2.03
C LEU A 131 -5.92 -13.60 -3.52
N ASP A 132 -4.99 -13.14 -4.35
CA ASP A 132 -5.15 -13.12 -5.81
C ASP A 132 -3.79 -13.19 -6.52
N ALA A 133 -3.63 -14.16 -7.41
CA ALA A 133 -2.42 -14.33 -8.21
C ALA A 133 -2.15 -13.14 -9.13
N GLY A 134 -3.18 -12.41 -9.52
CA GLY A 134 -3.07 -11.20 -10.33
C GLY A 134 -2.41 -10.02 -9.64
N THR A 135 -2.29 -10.07 -8.31
CA THR A 135 -1.57 -9.07 -7.51
C THR A 135 -0.10 -8.96 -7.93
N ASN A 136 0.56 -10.07 -8.27
CA ASN A 136 1.97 -10.13 -8.65
C ASN A 136 2.17 -10.70 -10.07
N PRO A 137 1.87 -9.94 -11.12
CA PRO A 137 2.12 -10.38 -12.48
C PRO A 137 3.63 -10.57 -12.74
N PRO A 138 4.03 -11.39 -13.74
CA PRO A 138 5.45 -11.71 -14.00
C PRO A 138 6.37 -10.51 -14.16
N ALA A 139 5.85 -9.39 -14.66
CA ALA A 139 6.63 -8.16 -14.80
C ALA A 139 6.96 -7.51 -13.44
N ILE A 140 6.03 -7.58 -12.47
CA ILE A 140 6.27 -7.11 -11.10
C ILE A 140 7.20 -8.07 -10.37
N ASP A 141 7.00 -9.38 -10.55
CA ASP A 141 7.86 -10.40 -9.93
C ASP A 141 9.33 -10.23 -10.33
N ARG A 142 9.58 -9.96 -11.62
CA ARG A 142 10.95 -9.63 -12.10
C ARG A 142 11.52 -8.38 -11.42
N LEU A 143 10.75 -7.30 -11.31
CA LEU A 143 11.22 -6.07 -10.65
C LEU A 143 11.56 -6.30 -9.18
N THR A 144 10.69 -6.99 -8.46
CA THR A 144 10.91 -7.27 -7.03
C THR A 144 12.07 -8.23 -6.80
N SER A 145 12.27 -9.23 -7.67
CA SER A 145 13.41 -10.16 -7.58
C SER A 145 14.76 -9.47 -7.76
N LEU A 146 14.84 -8.40 -8.55
CA LEU A 146 16.08 -7.63 -8.74
C LEU A 146 16.55 -6.88 -7.48
N VAL A 147 15.64 -6.62 -6.53
CA VAL A 147 15.89 -5.76 -5.38
C VAL A 147 15.55 -6.42 -4.04
N ASP A 148 15.18 -7.69 -4.04
CA ASP A 148 14.71 -8.40 -2.85
C ASP A 148 15.73 -8.38 -1.72
N ASP A 149 17.00 -8.65 -2.04
CA ASP A 149 18.12 -8.66 -1.09
C ASP A 149 18.54 -7.27 -0.59
N LEU A 150 18.09 -6.20 -1.27
CA LEU A 150 18.38 -4.80 -0.93
C LEU A 150 17.30 -4.17 -0.04
N CYS A 151 16.13 -4.80 0.09
CA CYS A 151 14.99 -4.26 0.80
C CYS A 151 14.77 -4.90 2.17
N LEU A 152 14.39 -4.12 3.18
CA LEU A 152 13.73 -4.62 4.39
C LEU A 152 12.33 -5.15 4.05
N GLY A 153 11.64 -4.48 3.16
CA GLY A 153 10.33 -4.89 2.66
C GLY A 153 9.86 -4.05 1.47
N TYR A 154 8.88 -4.56 0.76
CA TYR A 154 8.25 -3.86 -0.37
C TYR A 154 6.84 -4.38 -0.60
N LYS A 155 6.02 -3.59 -1.29
CA LYS A 155 4.68 -3.98 -1.77
C LYS A 155 4.18 -3.03 -2.84
N LEU A 156 3.18 -3.47 -3.59
CA LEU A 156 2.33 -2.56 -4.36
C LEU A 156 1.20 -2.05 -3.44
N PRO A 157 1.05 -0.73 -3.22
CA PRO A 157 -0.11 -0.16 -2.55
C PRO A 157 -1.42 -0.48 -3.30
N GLY A 158 -2.52 -0.60 -2.57
CA GLY A 158 -3.83 -0.97 -3.14
C GLY A 158 -3.93 -2.45 -3.49
N ALA A 159 -4.70 -2.78 -4.52
CA ALA A 159 -4.98 -4.16 -4.96
C ALA A 159 -3.77 -4.87 -5.59
N GLY A 160 -2.73 -4.17 -5.97
CA GLY A 160 -1.58 -4.74 -6.66
C GLY A 160 -1.74 -4.77 -8.19
N GLY A 161 -1.00 -5.65 -8.84
CA GLY A 161 -1.06 -5.84 -10.30
C GLY A 161 -0.31 -4.81 -11.14
N GLY A 162 0.11 -3.68 -10.57
CA GLY A 162 0.82 -2.60 -11.26
C GLY A 162 0.77 -1.29 -10.48
N GLY A 163 0.97 -0.17 -11.16
CA GLY A 163 1.00 1.15 -10.54
C GLY A 163 2.34 1.43 -9.86
N TYR A 164 2.31 1.74 -8.57
CA TYR A 164 3.50 2.09 -7.80
C TYR A 164 4.01 0.89 -6.98
N LEU A 165 5.32 0.68 -7.02
CA LEU A 165 6.04 -0.22 -6.12
C LEU A 165 6.67 0.61 -5.01
N TYR A 166 6.23 0.41 -3.78
CA TYR A 166 6.84 0.99 -2.59
C TYR A 166 7.87 0.01 -2.03
N MET A 167 9.07 0.52 -1.74
CA MET A 167 10.20 -0.25 -1.22
C MET A 167 10.81 0.47 -0.03
N LEU A 168 11.18 -0.29 0.99
CA LEU A 168 11.95 0.15 2.13
C LEU A 168 13.35 -0.47 2.01
N ALA A 169 14.35 0.32 1.69
CA ALA A 169 15.73 -0.13 1.57
C ALA A 169 16.33 -0.47 2.95
N LYS A 170 17.31 -1.36 2.99
CA LYS A 170 18.03 -1.73 4.22
C LYS A 170 18.86 -0.58 4.79
N ASP A 171 19.48 0.19 3.89
CA ASP A 171 20.34 1.32 4.20
C ASP A 171 20.46 2.24 2.97
N GLN A 172 21.24 3.31 3.08
CA GLN A 172 21.41 4.30 2.02
C GLN A 172 22.16 3.72 0.80
N GLU A 173 23.10 2.80 1.01
CA GLU A 173 23.81 2.14 -0.09
C GLU A 173 22.86 1.23 -0.87
N ALA A 174 22.04 0.45 -0.18
CA ALA A 174 20.99 -0.36 -0.78
C ALA A 174 19.99 0.51 -1.55
N ALA A 175 19.58 1.66 -1.00
CA ALA A 175 18.69 2.59 -1.68
C ALA A 175 19.28 3.12 -3.00
N ALA A 176 20.58 3.48 -3.01
CA ALA A 176 21.28 3.89 -4.22
C ALA A 176 21.38 2.75 -5.25
N ARG A 177 21.69 1.53 -4.80
CA ARG A 177 21.74 0.33 -5.66
C ARG A 177 20.37 0.00 -6.26
N ILE A 178 19.29 0.07 -5.48
CA ILE A 178 17.92 -0.14 -5.97
C ILE A 178 17.61 0.86 -7.11
N ARG A 179 17.93 2.14 -6.90
CA ARG A 179 17.71 3.17 -7.94
C ARG A 179 18.47 2.82 -9.22
N LYS A 180 19.73 2.46 -9.11
CA LYS A 180 20.55 2.08 -10.25
C LYS A 180 19.98 0.85 -10.97
N VAL A 181 19.78 -0.24 -10.25
CA VAL A 181 19.31 -1.52 -10.82
C VAL A 181 17.97 -1.37 -11.53
N LEU A 182 16.97 -0.71 -10.92
CA LEU A 182 15.66 -0.55 -11.55
C LEU A 182 15.68 0.43 -12.73
N THR A 183 16.56 1.42 -12.73
CA THR A 183 16.70 2.34 -13.86
C THR A 183 17.34 1.63 -15.05
N GLU A 184 18.41 0.84 -14.82
CA GLU A 184 19.13 0.13 -15.88
C GLU A 184 18.35 -1.05 -16.47
N ASN A 185 17.49 -1.70 -15.67
CA ASN A 185 16.72 -2.88 -16.09
C ASN A 185 15.25 -2.57 -16.40
N SER A 186 14.89 -1.30 -16.52
CA SER A 186 13.52 -0.90 -16.85
C SER A 186 13.17 -1.31 -18.29
N GLN A 187 12.16 -2.18 -18.43
CA GLN A 187 11.59 -2.56 -19.72
C GLN A 187 10.45 -1.64 -20.18
N ASN A 188 10.01 -0.72 -19.30
CA ASN A 188 8.91 0.18 -19.58
C ASN A 188 9.41 1.63 -19.57
N ARG A 189 9.25 2.33 -20.70
CA ARG A 189 9.66 3.73 -20.84
C ARG A 189 8.94 4.70 -19.89
N MET A 190 7.79 4.32 -19.36
CA MET A 190 7.03 5.13 -18.41
C MET A 190 7.49 4.90 -16.97
N ALA A 191 8.25 3.85 -16.72
CA ALA A 191 8.71 3.51 -15.38
C ALA A 191 9.75 4.53 -14.88
N ARG A 192 9.60 4.95 -13.62
CA ARG A 192 10.48 5.94 -13.01
C ARG A 192 10.34 5.99 -11.50
N PHE A 193 11.37 6.43 -10.81
CA PHE A 193 11.24 6.84 -9.43
C PHE A 193 10.46 8.15 -9.32
N VAL A 194 9.65 8.26 -8.28
CA VAL A 194 8.91 9.47 -7.95
C VAL A 194 9.20 9.89 -6.52
N ASN A 195 9.16 11.20 -6.28
CA ASN A 195 9.30 11.71 -4.93
C ASN A 195 8.04 11.40 -4.12
N MET A 196 8.23 11.01 -2.87
CA MET A 196 7.17 10.74 -1.92
C MET A 196 7.30 11.70 -0.73
N SER A 197 6.17 12.23 -0.29
CA SER A 197 6.08 13.02 0.94
C SER A 197 4.77 12.75 1.65
N ILE A 198 4.74 12.97 2.96
CA ILE A 198 3.52 12.87 3.74
C ILE A 198 2.76 14.19 3.64
N SER A 199 1.51 14.14 3.18
CA SER A 199 0.64 15.32 3.14
C SER A 199 0.27 15.74 4.55
N GLN A 200 0.54 17.00 4.89
CA GLN A 200 0.21 17.58 6.20
C GLN A 200 -1.14 18.33 6.19
N THR A 201 -1.75 18.48 5.04
CA THR A 201 -2.95 19.32 4.87
C THR A 201 -4.22 18.54 4.50
N GLY A 202 -4.09 17.32 3.94
CA GLY A 202 -5.23 16.57 3.42
C GLY A 202 -5.93 17.27 2.25
N LEU A 203 -7.26 17.20 2.19
CA LEU A 203 -8.08 17.86 1.17
C LEU A 203 -8.04 19.39 1.33
N GLN A 204 -7.75 20.07 0.24
CA GLN A 204 -7.78 21.52 0.16
C GLN A 204 -8.83 22.00 -0.84
N VAL A 205 -9.57 23.04 -0.50
CA VAL A 205 -10.53 23.69 -1.39
C VAL A 205 -10.09 25.14 -1.54
N THR A 206 -9.83 25.55 -2.80
CA THR A 206 -9.54 26.96 -3.13
C THR A 206 -10.74 27.55 -3.87
N ARG A 207 -11.05 28.81 -3.59
CA ARG A 207 -12.01 29.60 -4.36
C ARG A 207 -11.23 30.66 -5.15
N SER A 208 -11.42 30.66 -6.46
CA SER A 208 -10.95 31.73 -7.35
C SER A 208 -12.01 32.82 -7.44
#